data_33e87485338bd48b7a0ba45d83d54129
#
_entry.id   33e87485338bd48b7a0ba45d83d54129
#
_cell.length_a   1.000
_cell.length_b   1.000
_cell.length_c   1.000
_cell.angle_alpha   90.00
_cell.angle_beta   90.00
_cell.angle_gamma   90.00
#
_symmetry.space_group_name_H-M   'P 1'
#
loop_
_entity.id
_entity.type
_entity.pdbx_description
1 polymer ?
#
loop_
_entity_poly.entity_id
_entity_poly.type
_entity_poly.pdbx_seq_one_letter_code
_entity_poly.pdbx_strand_id
1 'polypeptide(L)'
;MKLVRSFSTKKDKVYFTFKCPTYAEHGTRACNAKKMRKADLDEAVLASIKAQFDLFIDCQHTLEQLLAMKKAQVKKSGQANEAKALKKKIEQKKALFSGLYRDLREGLLDEEDYSQTREVIMAEITRLEKQLVEVESVKNEYEEQLHGTRKWDALVKKYYEASEISAELVDAMIETMQMNEDNSLSIQFKHMDAFKAVLDTIETLRKEVA
;
A
#
# COMPACT_ATOMS: atom_id res chain seq x y z
N MET A 1 -16.69 27.51 -0.87
CA MET A 1 -18.14 27.80 -1.02
C MET A 1 -18.74 28.05 0.34
N LYS A 2 -19.83 28.84 0.44
CA LYS A 2 -20.53 29.16 1.70
C LYS A 2 -21.84 28.39 1.77
N LEU A 3 -22.13 27.75 2.90
CA LEU A 3 -23.40 27.06 3.13
C LEU A 3 -24.49 28.11 3.46
N VAL A 4 -25.57 28.07 2.72
CA VAL A 4 -26.71 28.98 2.88
C VAL A 4 -27.96 28.16 3.18
N ARG A 5 -28.66 28.54 4.26
CA ARG A 5 -29.96 27.98 4.62
C ARG A 5 -31.06 28.75 3.89
N SER A 6 -31.96 28.04 3.23
CA SER A 6 -33.16 28.63 2.60
C SER A 6 -34.38 27.84 3.01
N PHE A 7 -35.51 28.55 3.18
CA PHE A 7 -36.81 27.97 3.54
C PHE A 7 -37.78 28.09 2.37
N SER A 8 -38.46 26.99 2.04
CA SER A 8 -39.51 27.01 1.01
C SER A 8 -40.90 26.96 1.68
N THR A 9 -41.62 28.04 1.61
CA THR A 9 -43.01 28.16 2.13
C THR A 9 -43.97 27.20 1.41
N LYS A 10 -43.76 26.92 0.11
CA LYS A 10 -44.60 26.02 -0.69
C LYS A 10 -44.50 24.56 -0.27
N LYS A 11 -43.33 24.13 0.25
CA LYS A 11 -43.05 22.73 0.61
C LYS A 11 -42.80 22.52 2.10
N ASP A 12 -42.89 23.56 2.90
CA ASP A 12 -42.58 23.58 4.34
C ASP A 12 -41.29 22.86 4.71
N LYS A 13 -40.25 23.11 3.89
CA LYS A 13 -38.95 22.42 4.03
C LYS A 13 -37.79 23.41 4.04
N VAL A 14 -36.79 23.07 4.86
CA VAL A 14 -35.52 23.78 4.93
C VAL A 14 -34.53 23.10 3.94
N TYR A 15 -33.87 23.92 3.16
CA TYR A 15 -32.84 23.49 2.22
C TYR A 15 -31.50 24.11 2.58
N PHE A 16 -30.45 23.32 2.52
CA PHE A 16 -29.07 23.79 2.65
C PHE A 16 -28.42 23.73 1.28
N THR A 17 -27.81 24.84 0.85
CA THR A 17 -27.21 24.98 -0.47
C THR A 17 -25.83 25.63 -0.32
N PHE A 18 -24.83 25.02 -0.93
CA PHE A 18 -23.53 25.66 -1.09
C PHE A 18 -23.58 26.66 -2.26
N LYS A 19 -23.12 27.89 -2.01
CA LYS A 19 -23.05 28.97 -3.02
C LYS A 19 -21.65 29.57 -3.06
N CYS A 20 -21.22 30.00 -4.24
CA CYS A 20 -19.97 30.73 -4.39
C CYS A 20 -20.10 32.14 -3.76
N PRO A 21 -19.28 32.52 -2.79
CA PRO A 21 -19.33 33.86 -2.19
C PRO A 21 -18.94 34.94 -3.19
N THR A 22 -17.94 34.72 -4.04
CA THR A 22 -17.48 35.65 -5.07
C THR A 22 -18.61 36.01 -6.05
N TYR A 23 -19.41 35.01 -6.46
CA TYR A 23 -20.59 35.26 -7.29
C TYR A 23 -21.64 36.08 -6.53
N ALA A 24 -21.84 35.81 -5.25
CA ALA A 24 -22.83 36.52 -4.43
C ALA A 24 -22.45 38.01 -4.25
N GLU A 25 -21.16 38.33 -4.22
CA GLU A 25 -20.64 39.69 -3.99
C GLU A 25 -20.40 40.47 -5.30
N HIS A 26 -19.93 39.80 -6.35
CA HIS A 26 -19.46 40.45 -7.59
C HIS A 26 -20.22 40.06 -8.85
N GLY A 27 -21.18 39.12 -8.75
CA GLY A 27 -22.02 38.68 -9.87
C GLY A 27 -21.27 37.87 -10.94
N THR A 28 -21.87 37.84 -12.14
CA THR A 28 -21.37 37.05 -13.29
C THR A 28 -20.03 37.51 -13.86
N ARG A 29 -19.58 38.73 -13.52
CA ARG A 29 -18.28 39.26 -14.00
C ARG A 29 -17.09 38.59 -13.32
N ALA A 30 -17.28 38.08 -12.12
CA ALA A 30 -16.18 37.55 -11.30
C ALA A 30 -16.20 36.00 -11.15
N CYS A 31 -17.38 35.38 -11.28
CA CYS A 31 -17.51 33.93 -11.12
C CYS A 31 -18.81 33.43 -11.77
N ASN A 32 -18.81 32.21 -12.27
CA ASN A 32 -20.02 31.51 -12.65
C ASN A 32 -20.87 31.18 -11.41
N ALA A 33 -22.21 31.18 -11.55
CA ALA A 33 -23.15 30.93 -10.46
C ALA A 33 -23.11 29.47 -9.94
N LYS A 34 -21.99 29.10 -9.33
CA LYS A 34 -21.83 27.74 -8.78
C LYS A 34 -22.70 27.55 -7.54
N LYS A 35 -23.61 26.62 -7.61
CA LYS A 35 -24.47 26.22 -6.50
C LYS A 35 -24.73 24.73 -6.50
N MET A 36 -24.78 24.12 -5.30
CA MET A 36 -25.10 22.72 -5.14
C MET A 36 -25.87 22.51 -3.83
N ARG A 37 -26.92 21.70 -3.84
CA ARG A 37 -27.62 21.34 -2.59
C ARG A 37 -26.70 20.47 -1.74
N LYS A 38 -26.79 20.67 -0.42
CA LYS A 38 -25.98 19.88 0.52
C LYS A 38 -26.25 18.38 0.35
N ALA A 39 -27.51 17.98 0.21
CA ALA A 39 -27.88 16.58 0.05
C ALA A 39 -27.25 15.95 -1.21
N ASP A 40 -27.29 16.67 -2.35
CA ASP A 40 -26.72 16.17 -3.62
C ASP A 40 -25.18 16.05 -3.52
N LEU A 41 -24.54 16.96 -2.79
CA LEU A 41 -23.11 16.92 -2.51
C LEU A 41 -22.76 15.74 -1.60
N ASP A 42 -23.47 15.59 -0.51
CA ASP A 42 -23.25 14.51 0.46
C ASP A 42 -23.40 13.13 -0.22
N GLU A 43 -24.43 12.96 -1.05
CA GLU A 43 -24.66 11.73 -1.82
C GLU A 43 -23.52 11.46 -2.82
N ALA A 44 -23.14 12.47 -3.61
CA ALA A 44 -22.05 12.34 -4.60
C ALA A 44 -20.71 12.01 -3.95
N VAL A 45 -20.39 12.66 -2.84
CA VAL A 45 -19.16 12.43 -2.09
C VAL A 45 -19.15 11.03 -1.46
N LEU A 46 -20.26 10.61 -0.83
CA LEU A 46 -20.36 9.28 -0.25
C LEU A 46 -20.24 8.18 -1.33
N ALA A 47 -20.91 8.36 -2.47
CA ALA A 47 -20.81 7.45 -3.58
C ALA A 47 -19.37 7.34 -4.13
N SER A 48 -18.68 8.48 -4.23
CA SER A 48 -17.27 8.52 -4.67
C SER A 48 -16.34 7.82 -3.69
N ILE A 49 -16.53 8.01 -2.38
CA ILE A 49 -15.75 7.31 -1.35
C ILE A 49 -16.00 5.79 -1.41
N LYS A 50 -17.27 5.36 -1.55
CA LYS A 50 -17.61 3.94 -1.67
C LYS A 50 -16.97 3.31 -2.90
N ALA A 51 -17.00 3.99 -4.03
CA ALA A 51 -16.34 3.51 -5.25
C ALA A 51 -14.81 3.34 -5.05
N GLN A 52 -14.17 4.20 -4.25
CA GLN A 52 -12.76 4.02 -3.89
C GLN A 52 -12.54 2.80 -2.97
N PHE A 53 -13.45 2.55 -2.04
CA PHE A 53 -13.39 1.35 -1.19
C PHE A 53 -13.56 0.06 -2.01
N ASP A 54 -14.54 0.03 -2.91
CA ASP A 54 -14.76 -1.13 -3.79
C ASP A 54 -13.52 -1.41 -4.65
N LEU A 55 -12.96 -0.37 -5.26
CA LEU A 55 -11.74 -0.48 -6.05
C LEU A 55 -10.55 -1.00 -5.21
N PHE A 56 -10.42 -0.54 -3.97
CA PHE A 56 -9.37 -1.00 -3.06
C PHE A 56 -9.56 -2.48 -2.70
N ILE A 57 -10.78 -2.92 -2.39
CA ILE A 57 -11.10 -4.32 -2.07
C ILE A 57 -10.77 -5.22 -3.26
N ASP A 58 -11.14 -4.82 -4.47
CA ASP A 58 -10.85 -5.57 -5.70
C ASP A 58 -9.34 -5.69 -5.95
N CYS A 59 -8.60 -4.61 -5.76
CA CYS A 59 -7.14 -4.62 -5.87
C CYS A 59 -6.50 -5.54 -4.84
N GLN A 60 -6.97 -5.50 -3.59
CA GLN A 60 -6.47 -6.34 -2.52
C GLN A 60 -6.70 -7.83 -2.81
N HIS A 61 -7.91 -8.20 -3.22
CA HIS A 61 -8.24 -9.56 -3.61
C HIS A 61 -7.38 -10.04 -4.80
N THR A 62 -7.18 -9.18 -5.80
CA THR A 62 -6.32 -9.48 -6.95
C THR A 62 -4.87 -9.71 -6.52
N LEU A 63 -4.35 -8.86 -5.62
CA LEU A 63 -3.00 -8.99 -5.07
C LEU A 63 -2.84 -10.32 -4.32
N GLU A 64 -3.79 -10.68 -3.47
CA GLU A 64 -3.77 -11.95 -2.73
C GLU A 64 -3.76 -13.17 -3.65
N GLN A 65 -4.57 -13.15 -4.72
CA GLN A 65 -4.60 -14.21 -5.73
C GLN A 65 -3.26 -14.35 -6.45
N LEU A 66 -2.67 -13.25 -6.92
CA LEU A 66 -1.37 -13.25 -7.61
C LEU A 66 -0.26 -13.75 -6.70
N LEU A 67 -0.26 -13.33 -5.43
CA LEU A 67 0.69 -13.81 -4.42
C LEU A 67 0.52 -15.33 -4.15
N ALA A 68 -0.70 -15.82 -4.11
CA ALA A 68 -0.96 -17.25 -3.95
C ALA A 68 -0.45 -18.06 -5.15
N MET A 69 -0.68 -17.55 -6.38
CA MET A 69 -0.16 -18.17 -7.61
C MET A 69 1.37 -18.19 -7.61
N LYS A 70 2.04 -17.09 -7.27
CA LYS A 70 3.49 -17.01 -7.17
C LYS A 70 4.06 -17.95 -6.11
N LYS A 71 3.44 -18.02 -4.93
CA LYS A 71 3.81 -18.99 -3.88
C LYS A 71 3.69 -20.44 -4.37
N ALA A 72 2.68 -20.74 -5.16
CA ALA A 72 2.50 -22.08 -5.75
C ALA A 72 3.59 -22.39 -6.77
N GLN A 73 3.99 -21.44 -7.60
CA GLN A 73 5.12 -21.57 -8.54
C GLN A 73 6.45 -21.77 -7.81
N VAL A 74 6.73 -20.96 -6.77
CA VAL A 74 7.93 -21.09 -5.92
C VAL A 74 7.99 -22.45 -5.22
N LYS A 75 6.86 -22.99 -4.76
CA LYS A 75 6.80 -24.35 -4.21
C LYS A 75 7.12 -25.41 -5.27
N LYS A 76 6.61 -25.26 -6.49
CA LYS A 76 6.90 -26.19 -7.61
C LYS A 76 8.37 -26.14 -8.05
N SER A 77 9.00 -24.97 -8.02
CA SER A 77 10.43 -24.79 -8.40
C SER A 77 11.41 -25.26 -7.35
N GLY A 78 10.96 -25.68 -6.15
CA GLY A 78 11.85 -26.14 -5.10
C GLY A 78 12.59 -25.04 -4.31
N GLN A 79 12.39 -23.77 -4.61
CA GLN A 79 13.07 -22.63 -3.97
C GLN A 79 12.90 -22.58 -2.45
N ALA A 80 11.74 -23.04 -1.93
CA ALA A 80 11.54 -23.15 -0.49
C ALA A 80 12.47 -24.18 0.17
N ASN A 81 12.81 -25.26 -0.56
CA ASN A 81 13.77 -26.25 -0.12
C ASN A 81 15.22 -25.72 -0.28
N GLU A 82 15.46 -24.88 -1.28
CA GLU A 82 16.73 -24.22 -1.53
C GLU A 82 17.11 -23.25 -0.40
N ALA A 83 16.19 -22.41 0.06
CA ALA A 83 16.42 -21.54 1.22
C ALA A 83 16.76 -22.32 2.49
N LYS A 84 16.06 -23.44 2.75
CA LYS A 84 16.38 -24.33 3.86
C LYS A 84 17.77 -24.97 3.70
N ALA A 85 18.10 -25.41 2.50
CA ALA A 85 19.39 -26.01 2.21
C ALA A 85 20.54 -24.99 2.35
N LEU A 86 20.33 -23.74 1.90
CA LEU A 86 21.29 -22.64 2.07
C LEU A 86 21.51 -22.32 3.55
N LYS A 87 20.44 -22.19 4.36
CA LYS A 87 20.56 -21.98 5.82
C LYS A 87 21.38 -23.08 6.48
N LYS A 88 21.08 -24.34 6.16
CA LYS A 88 21.83 -25.49 6.71
C LYS A 88 23.31 -25.46 6.30
N LYS A 89 23.63 -25.10 5.05
CA LYS A 89 25.02 -24.95 4.59
C LYS A 89 25.74 -23.83 5.32
N ILE A 90 25.08 -22.68 5.54
CA ILE A 90 25.64 -21.56 6.30
C ILE A 90 25.95 -21.96 7.73
N GLU A 91 25.03 -22.67 8.41
CA GLU A 91 25.27 -23.18 9.77
C GLU A 91 26.43 -24.16 9.82
N GLN A 92 26.52 -25.09 8.87
CA GLN A 92 27.64 -26.01 8.77
C GLN A 92 28.97 -25.30 8.58
N LYS A 93 29.02 -24.25 7.71
CA LYS A 93 30.24 -23.48 7.50
C LYS A 93 30.60 -22.63 8.71
N LYS A 94 29.62 -22.06 9.41
CA LYS A 94 29.85 -21.35 10.70
C LYS A 94 30.37 -22.30 11.79
N ALA A 95 29.89 -23.54 11.84
CA ALA A 95 30.41 -24.54 12.77
C ALA A 95 31.84 -24.94 12.44
N LEU A 96 32.18 -25.13 11.15
CA LEU A 96 33.56 -25.35 10.72
C LEU A 96 34.48 -24.19 11.08
N PHE A 97 34.04 -22.96 10.86
CA PHE A 97 34.79 -21.78 11.25
C PHE A 97 35.09 -21.72 12.75
N SER A 98 34.11 -22.10 13.58
CA SER A 98 34.31 -22.18 15.03
C SER A 98 35.29 -23.30 15.44
N GLY A 99 35.31 -24.42 14.70
CA GLY A 99 36.27 -25.51 14.89
C GLY A 99 37.70 -25.08 14.54
N LEU A 100 37.87 -24.33 13.46
CA LEU A 100 39.19 -23.87 12.98
C LEU A 100 39.97 -23.07 14.05
N TYR A 101 39.26 -22.22 14.82
CA TYR A 101 39.89 -21.46 15.92
C TYR A 101 40.36 -22.36 17.06
N ARG A 102 39.65 -23.48 17.30
CA ARG A 102 40.02 -24.47 18.30
C ARG A 102 41.29 -25.20 17.87
N ASP A 103 41.34 -25.64 16.60
CA ASP A 103 42.45 -26.37 16.03
C ASP A 103 43.74 -25.55 16.03
N LEU A 104 43.65 -24.24 15.78
CA LEU A 104 44.77 -23.31 15.95
C LEU A 104 45.26 -23.28 17.40
N ARG A 105 44.35 -23.18 18.38
CA ARG A 105 44.70 -23.11 19.79
C ARG A 105 45.32 -24.41 20.32
N GLU A 106 44.93 -25.54 19.75
CA GLU A 106 45.45 -26.88 20.09
C GLU A 106 46.76 -27.20 19.35
N GLY A 107 47.23 -26.28 18.48
CA GLY A 107 48.48 -26.44 17.70
C GLY A 107 48.38 -27.43 16.56
N LEU A 108 47.14 -27.76 16.15
CA LEU A 108 46.87 -28.63 15.01
C LEU A 108 47.00 -27.91 13.64
N LEU A 109 46.92 -26.58 13.66
CA LEU A 109 47.09 -25.68 12.51
C LEU A 109 48.12 -24.62 12.87
N ASP A 110 48.91 -24.19 11.88
CA ASP A 110 49.73 -22.99 12.00
C ASP A 110 48.94 -21.72 11.66
N GLU A 111 49.53 -20.53 11.90
CA GLU A 111 48.86 -19.24 11.68
C GLU A 111 48.58 -18.96 10.19
N GLU A 112 49.45 -19.46 9.30
CA GLU A 112 49.34 -19.25 7.86
C GLU A 112 48.20 -20.07 7.28
N ASP A 113 48.15 -21.36 7.62
CA ASP A 113 47.07 -22.26 7.21
C ASP A 113 45.70 -21.83 7.79
N TYR A 114 45.71 -21.37 9.06
CA TYR A 114 44.51 -20.80 9.68
C TYR A 114 44.01 -19.56 8.91
N SER A 115 44.91 -18.63 8.55
CA SER A 115 44.53 -17.39 7.87
C SER A 115 43.94 -17.69 6.49
N GLN A 116 44.57 -18.54 5.70
CA GLN A 116 44.11 -18.93 4.36
C GLN A 116 42.76 -19.65 4.44
N THR A 117 42.60 -20.61 5.33
CA THR A 117 41.36 -21.39 5.49
C THR A 117 40.23 -20.51 6.00
N ARG A 118 40.52 -19.58 6.91
CA ARG A 118 39.59 -18.59 7.41
C ARG A 118 39.02 -17.71 6.28
N GLU A 119 39.88 -17.18 5.43
CA GLU A 119 39.47 -16.33 4.30
C GLU A 119 38.54 -17.08 3.33
N VAL A 120 38.86 -18.31 3.00
CA VAL A 120 38.05 -19.16 2.11
C VAL A 120 36.67 -19.42 2.74
N ILE A 121 36.63 -19.83 4.03
CA ILE A 121 35.35 -20.10 4.71
C ILE A 121 34.51 -18.85 4.83
N MET A 122 35.08 -17.69 5.16
CA MET A 122 34.37 -16.42 5.27
C MET A 122 33.82 -15.96 3.92
N ALA A 123 34.59 -16.08 2.85
CA ALA A 123 34.14 -15.77 1.48
C ALA A 123 32.94 -16.68 1.08
N GLU A 124 33.01 -17.95 1.42
CA GLU A 124 31.95 -18.92 1.14
C GLU A 124 30.67 -18.62 1.93
N ILE A 125 30.78 -18.29 3.23
CA ILE A 125 29.64 -17.84 4.07
C ILE A 125 29.01 -16.60 3.45
N THR A 126 29.78 -15.58 3.13
CA THR A 126 29.30 -14.33 2.52
C THR A 126 28.57 -14.59 1.20
N ARG A 127 29.08 -15.49 0.37
CA ARG A 127 28.43 -15.89 -0.88
C ARG A 127 27.09 -16.57 -0.64
N LEU A 128 27.04 -17.52 0.31
CA LEU A 128 25.81 -18.23 0.66
C LEU A 128 24.76 -17.32 1.30
N GLU A 129 25.19 -16.37 2.15
CA GLU A 129 24.30 -15.38 2.75
C GLU A 129 23.70 -14.46 1.68
N LYS A 130 24.50 -14.04 0.68
CA LYS A 130 24.01 -13.26 -0.45
C LYS A 130 22.96 -14.01 -1.27
N GLN A 131 23.21 -15.28 -1.58
CA GLN A 131 22.24 -16.14 -2.25
C GLN A 131 20.95 -16.33 -1.44
N LEU A 132 21.07 -16.47 -0.12
CA LEU A 132 19.91 -16.58 0.76
C LEU A 132 19.06 -15.30 0.74
N VAL A 133 19.70 -14.12 0.77
CA VAL A 133 19.02 -12.83 0.67
C VAL A 133 18.29 -12.71 -0.68
N GLU A 134 18.88 -13.13 -1.77
CA GLU A 134 18.24 -13.13 -3.10
C GLU A 134 16.98 -14.03 -3.14
N VAL A 135 17.05 -15.21 -2.51
CA VAL A 135 15.91 -16.14 -2.43
C VAL A 135 14.82 -15.63 -1.46
N GLU A 136 15.19 -14.91 -0.40
CA GLU A 136 14.27 -14.39 0.63
C GLU A 136 13.73 -12.99 0.30
N SER A 137 14.40 -12.18 -0.53
CA SER A 137 13.98 -10.81 -0.89
C SER A 137 12.59 -10.78 -1.52
N VAL A 138 12.30 -11.76 -2.36
CA VAL A 138 10.99 -11.95 -2.97
C VAL A 138 9.86 -12.05 -1.93
N LYS A 139 10.13 -12.60 -0.76
CA LYS A 139 9.14 -12.73 0.32
C LYS A 139 8.95 -11.42 1.11
N ASN A 140 10.03 -10.71 1.37
CA ASN A 140 10.02 -9.50 2.18
C ASN A 140 9.41 -8.30 1.44
N GLU A 141 9.65 -8.17 0.13
CA GLU A 141 9.04 -7.12 -0.70
C GLU A 141 7.50 -7.15 -0.63
N TYR A 142 6.90 -8.34 -0.57
CA TYR A 142 5.44 -8.46 -0.51
C TYR A 142 4.86 -8.17 0.87
N GLU A 143 5.58 -8.50 1.93
CA GLU A 143 5.16 -8.18 3.30
C GLU A 143 5.20 -6.66 3.56
N GLU A 144 6.17 -5.93 2.99
CA GLU A 144 6.22 -4.47 3.06
C GLU A 144 5.10 -3.79 2.27
N GLN A 145 4.76 -4.31 1.10
CA GLN A 145 3.68 -3.77 0.28
C GLN A 145 2.31 -3.97 0.92
N LEU A 146 2.07 -5.12 1.56
CA LEU A 146 0.88 -5.36 2.38
C LEU A 146 0.81 -4.42 3.60
N HIS A 147 1.95 -3.95 4.13
CA HIS A 147 1.96 -2.94 5.19
C HIS A 147 1.38 -1.58 4.75
N GLY A 148 1.58 -1.18 3.48
CA GLY A 148 1.00 0.04 2.91
C GLY A 148 -0.53 0.02 2.86
N THR A 149 -1.14 -1.17 2.74
CA THR A 149 -2.60 -1.32 2.64
C THR A 149 -3.33 -1.25 3.98
N ARG A 150 -2.65 -1.44 5.10
CA ARG A 150 -3.28 -1.51 6.44
C ARG A 150 -4.10 -0.29 6.82
N LYS A 151 -3.69 0.90 6.39
CA LYS A 151 -4.46 2.13 6.66
C LYS A 151 -5.80 2.11 5.92
N TRP A 152 -5.79 1.66 4.67
CA TRP A 152 -6.99 1.50 3.86
C TRP A 152 -7.93 0.43 4.44
N ASP A 153 -7.38 -0.71 4.87
CA ASP A 153 -8.15 -1.77 5.54
C ASP A 153 -8.92 -1.25 6.76
N ALA A 154 -8.26 -0.42 7.57
CA ALA A 154 -8.88 0.18 8.75
C ALA A 154 -10.00 1.16 8.37
N LEU A 155 -9.81 1.96 7.32
CA LEU A 155 -10.81 2.90 6.81
C LEU A 155 -12.01 2.16 6.19
N VAL A 156 -11.76 1.15 5.37
CA VAL A 156 -12.81 0.30 4.79
C VAL A 156 -13.62 -0.35 5.91
N LYS A 157 -12.98 -1.04 6.85
CA LYS A 157 -13.68 -1.69 7.98
C LYS A 157 -14.52 -0.74 8.80
N LYS A 158 -14.05 0.51 8.96
CA LYS A 158 -14.77 1.50 9.78
C LYS A 158 -15.94 2.14 9.05
N TYR A 159 -15.82 2.37 7.73
CA TYR A 159 -16.72 3.27 7.02
C TYR A 159 -17.46 2.65 5.81
N TYR A 160 -17.16 1.41 5.44
CA TYR A 160 -17.79 0.78 4.27
C TYR A 160 -19.33 0.75 4.36
N GLU A 161 -19.86 0.41 5.53
CA GLU A 161 -21.29 0.34 5.81
C GLU A 161 -21.93 1.73 6.10
N ALA A 162 -21.15 2.82 6.03
CA ALA A 162 -21.71 4.14 6.32
C ALA A 162 -22.81 4.49 5.32
N SER A 163 -23.98 4.84 5.84
CA SER A 163 -25.15 5.32 5.06
C SER A 163 -25.15 6.82 4.88
N GLU A 164 -24.41 7.56 5.72
CA GLU A 164 -24.34 9.00 5.72
C GLU A 164 -22.88 9.47 5.80
N ILE A 165 -22.62 10.65 5.25
CA ILE A 165 -21.31 11.27 5.30
C ILE A 165 -21.08 11.90 6.68
N SER A 166 -19.93 11.61 7.28
CA SER A 166 -19.47 12.27 8.51
C SER A 166 -18.25 13.16 8.24
N ALA A 167 -18.05 14.16 9.09
CA ALA A 167 -16.88 15.02 9.00
C ALA A 167 -15.57 14.22 9.14
N GLU A 168 -15.56 13.20 10.01
CA GLU A 168 -14.42 12.30 10.19
C GLU A 168 -14.10 11.49 8.94
N LEU A 169 -15.13 11.00 8.23
CA LEU A 169 -14.95 10.26 6.98
C LEU A 169 -14.37 11.16 5.88
N VAL A 170 -14.91 12.37 5.75
CA VAL A 170 -14.40 13.36 4.79
C VAL A 170 -12.94 13.70 5.10
N ASP A 171 -12.63 14.00 6.35
CA ASP A 171 -11.27 14.35 6.76
C ASP A 171 -10.29 13.18 6.60
N ALA A 172 -10.72 11.95 6.80
CA ALA A 172 -9.88 10.78 6.61
C ALA A 172 -9.58 10.47 5.13
N MET A 173 -10.56 10.72 4.23
CA MET A 173 -10.49 10.26 2.84
C MET A 173 -10.15 11.35 1.84
N ILE A 174 -10.58 12.59 2.08
CA ILE A 174 -10.53 13.66 1.07
C ILE A 174 -9.45 14.67 1.44
N GLU A 175 -8.58 14.96 0.48
CA GLU A 175 -7.58 16.02 0.59
C GLU A 175 -8.16 17.36 0.13
N THR A 176 -8.70 17.39 -1.09
CA THR A 176 -9.35 18.59 -1.64
C THR A 176 -10.59 18.22 -2.44
N MET A 177 -11.51 19.19 -2.51
CA MET A 177 -12.73 19.07 -3.28
C MET A 177 -12.99 20.39 -4.01
N GLN A 178 -13.14 20.31 -5.32
CA GLN A 178 -13.36 21.49 -6.16
C GLN A 178 -14.62 21.32 -7.01
N MET A 179 -15.39 22.39 -7.14
CA MET A 179 -16.50 22.44 -8.07
C MET A 179 -16.05 23.13 -9.34
N ASN A 180 -16.18 22.46 -10.46
CA ASN A 180 -15.81 22.94 -11.78
C ASN A 180 -16.87 23.92 -12.35
N GLU A 181 -16.59 24.48 -13.51
CA GLU A 181 -17.49 25.46 -14.17
C GLU A 181 -18.78 24.82 -14.65
N ASP A 182 -18.75 23.57 -15.04
CA ASP A 182 -19.89 22.75 -15.46
C ASP A 182 -20.73 22.19 -14.30
N ASN A 183 -20.43 22.60 -13.05
CA ASN A 183 -20.96 22.07 -11.80
C ASN A 183 -20.59 20.61 -11.48
N SER A 184 -19.66 20.01 -12.20
CA SER A 184 -19.07 18.73 -11.79
C SER A 184 -18.17 18.91 -10.54
N LEU A 185 -17.94 17.81 -9.82
CA LEU A 185 -17.06 17.77 -8.65
C LEU A 185 -15.77 17.04 -9.02
N SER A 186 -14.63 17.67 -8.73
CA SER A 186 -13.33 17.03 -8.72
C SER A 186 -12.95 16.76 -7.27
N ILE A 187 -12.72 15.50 -6.94
CA ILE A 187 -12.35 15.04 -5.58
C ILE A 187 -10.95 14.47 -5.66
N GLN A 188 -10.06 15.00 -4.84
CA GLN A 188 -8.73 14.44 -4.62
C GLN A 188 -8.73 13.69 -3.30
N PHE A 189 -8.45 12.40 -3.37
CA PHE A 189 -8.40 11.55 -2.20
C PHE A 189 -7.01 11.56 -1.56
N LYS A 190 -6.97 11.43 -0.23
CA LYS A 190 -5.74 11.20 0.53
C LYS A 190 -5.19 9.79 0.22
N HIS A 191 -3.90 9.61 0.41
CA HIS A 191 -3.23 8.30 0.28
C HIS A 191 -3.27 7.66 -1.11
N MET A 192 -3.50 8.44 -2.16
CA MET A 192 -3.50 7.94 -3.55
C MET A 192 -2.15 7.35 -3.96
N ASP A 193 -1.03 7.85 -3.41
CA ASP A 193 0.31 7.33 -3.70
C ASP A 193 0.46 5.88 -3.22
N ALA A 194 -0.06 5.56 -2.02
CA ALA A 194 -0.05 4.20 -1.50
C ALA A 194 -0.91 3.26 -2.36
N PHE A 195 -2.06 3.74 -2.82
CA PHE A 195 -2.93 2.99 -3.73
C PHE A 195 -2.27 2.73 -5.09
N LYS A 196 -1.61 3.74 -5.64
CA LYS A 196 -0.87 3.63 -6.90
C LYS A 196 0.27 2.61 -6.80
N ALA A 197 1.00 2.60 -5.69
CA ALA A 197 2.03 1.59 -5.44
C ALA A 197 1.48 0.15 -5.44
N VAL A 198 0.27 -0.07 -4.91
CA VAL A 198 -0.40 -1.37 -4.97
C VAL A 198 -0.75 -1.76 -6.42
N LEU A 199 -1.26 -0.82 -7.20
CA LEU A 199 -1.56 -1.06 -8.62
C LEU A 199 -0.31 -1.42 -9.43
N ASP A 200 0.79 -0.68 -9.23
CA ASP A 200 2.07 -0.93 -9.89
C ASP A 200 2.61 -2.34 -9.52
N THR A 201 2.41 -2.75 -8.27
CA THR A 201 2.76 -4.10 -7.81
C THR A 201 1.93 -5.17 -8.48
N ILE A 202 0.61 -4.99 -8.57
CA ILE A 202 -0.29 -5.93 -9.25
C ILE A 202 0.13 -6.08 -10.72
N GLU A 203 0.47 -4.99 -11.38
CA GLU A 203 0.91 -5.01 -12.77
C GLU A 203 2.22 -5.76 -12.95
N THR A 204 3.19 -5.56 -12.06
CA THR A 204 4.46 -6.28 -12.04
C THR A 204 4.24 -7.78 -11.82
N LEU A 205 3.44 -8.15 -10.82
CA LEU A 205 3.13 -9.54 -10.52
C LEU A 205 2.40 -10.25 -11.67
N ARG A 206 1.50 -9.57 -12.36
CA ARG A 206 0.84 -10.14 -13.55
C ARG A 206 1.84 -10.51 -14.65
N LYS A 207 2.85 -9.69 -14.88
CA LYS A 207 3.91 -9.96 -15.87
C LYS A 207 4.80 -11.14 -15.46
N GLU A 208 5.00 -11.35 -14.16
CA GLU A 208 5.84 -12.42 -13.64
C GLU A 208 5.12 -13.79 -13.57
N VAL A 209 3.80 -13.79 -13.46
CA VAL A 209 2.99 -15.01 -13.31
C VAL A 209 2.40 -15.48 -14.66
N ALA A 210 2.40 -14.60 -15.68
CA ALA A 210 1.95 -14.92 -17.04
C ALA A 210 2.97 -15.77 -17.78
#